data_02667f6a7fc1cbcd255f508df24c417e
#
_entry.id   02667f6a7fc1cbcd255f508df24c417e
#
_cell.length_a   1.000
_cell.length_b   1.000
_cell.length_c   1.000
_cell.angle_alpha   90.00
_cell.angle_beta   90.00
_cell.angle_gamma   90.00
#
_symmetry.space_group_name_H-M   'P 1'
#
loop_
_entity.id
_entity.type
_entity.pdbx_description
1 polymer ?
#
loop_
_entity_poly.entity_id
_entity_poly.type
_entity_poly.pdbx_seq_one_letter_code
_entity_poly.pdbx_strand_id
1 'polypeptide(L)'
;MHLKNLKHITAVTLFFTFFISFQAFAGEQGKLYVVGMGPAGPDLTAPRALSIVEKADVYLCSPGMPDRFEKFGKYIDPKKVAFDPWEPFMGKEMRQLKKDDYGAWKNQREIHRKKIQDFILKKIKEGKTVVMMDGGDACIYGPSLHYLLKGFDDSLFEVVPGMGAFNAASAALKKSFTPEDVRFVLLTSPRSLFGENWEKEDDILKDLAKYETTMVWYMSLRSIDRVAKQMAQYYPPDLPIAIVYYAGYPDQEKILRSRLDSIVKDVEKMGEEWLGLFIAGQVAK
;
A
#
# COMPACT_ATOMS: atom_id res chain seq x y z
N MET A 1 51.35 -36.51 37.62
CA MET A 1 50.68 -36.47 36.30
C MET A 1 49.31 -35.78 36.35
N HIS A 2 49.16 -34.70 37.17
CA HIS A 2 47.83 -34.05 37.35
C HIS A 2 47.79 -32.51 37.17
N LEU A 3 48.92 -31.89 36.83
CA LEU A 3 48.96 -30.41 36.71
C LEU A 3 48.91 -29.88 35.27
N LYS A 4 49.05 -30.76 34.25
CA LYS A 4 48.92 -30.31 32.83
C LYS A 4 47.51 -30.18 32.32
N ASN A 5 46.54 -30.92 32.91
CA ASN A 5 45.14 -30.87 32.48
C ASN A 5 44.34 -29.66 33.02
N LEU A 6 44.84 -29.02 34.10
CA LEU A 6 44.15 -27.86 34.69
C LEU A 6 44.28 -26.59 33.84
N LYS A 7 45.43 -26.44 33.14
CA LYS A 7 45.69 -25.26 32.28
C LYS A 7 44.84 -25.24 31.01
N HIS A 8 44.49 -26.40 30.49
CA HIS A 8 43.62 -26.47 29.29
C HIS A 8 42.15 -26.24 29.60
N ILE A 9 41.69 -26.66 30.80
CA ILE A 9 40.28 -26.45 31.21
C ILE A 9 40.04 -24.94 31.47
N THR A 10 41.01 -24.26 32.09
CA THR A 10 40.86 -22.83 32.36
C THR A 10 40.88 -21.97 31.07
N ALA A 11 41.68 -22.35 30.06
CA ALA A 11 41.73 -21.66 28.78
C ALA A 11 40.43 -21.86 27.95
N VAL A 12 39.87 -23.06 27.97
CA VAL A 12 38.61 -23.34 27.25
C VAL A 12 37.43 -22.66 27.92
N THR A 13 37.37 -22.60 29.25
CA THR A 13 36.30 -21.93 29.98
C THR A 13 36.35 -20.42 29.82
N LEU A 14 37.55 -19.81 29.76
CA LEU A 14 37.70 -18.38 29.48
C LEU A 14 37.31 -18.03 28.02
N PHE A 15 37.58 -18.92 27.06
CA PHE A 15 37.19 -18.69 25.66
C PHE A 15 35.68 -18.79 25.45
N PHE A 16 35.01 -19.74 26.14
CA PHE A 16 33.56 -19.85 26.09
C PHE A 16 32.83 -18.73 26.81
N THR A 17 33.34 -18.23 27.94
CA THR A 17 32.76 -17.08 28.64
C THR A 17 32.96 -15.79 27.86
N PHE A 18 34.06 -15.63 27.10
CA PHE A 18 34.26 -14.46 26.24
C PHE A 18 33.35 -14.48 25.00
N PHE A 19 33.04 -15.66 24.45
CA PHE A 19 32.12 -15.80 23.33
C PHE A 19 30.65 -15.58 23.74
N ILE A 20 30.26 -16.03 24.93
CA ILE A 20 28.90 -15.80 25.48
C ILE A 20 28.71 -14.32 25.85
N SER A 21 29.76 -13.64 26.35
CA SER A 21 29.66 -12.21 26.67
C SER A 21 29.59 -11.32 25.43
N PHE A 22 30.13 -11.75 24.26
CA PHE A 22 30.03 -11.00 23.01
C PHE A 22 28.68 -11.15 22.34
N GLN A 23 27.98 -12.27 22.52
CA GLN A 23 26.60 -12.43 22.04
C GLN A 23 25.56 -11.73 22.93
N ALA A 24 25.84 -11.51 24.21
CA ALA A 24 24.93 -10.81 25.13
C ALA A 24 24.89 -9.28 24.94
N PHE A 25 25.79 -8.71 24.12
CA PHE A 25 25.84 -7.26 23.81
C PHE A 25 25.34 -6.89 22.41
N ALA A 26 24.93 -7.84 21.60
CA ALA A 26 24.15 -7.54 20.42
C ALA A 26 22.70 -7.24 20.90
N GLY A 27 22.45 -6.02 21.29
CA GLY A 27 21.07 -5.55 21.51
C GLY A 27 20.20 -6.00 20.32
N GLU A 28 18.95 -6.39 20.55
CA GLU A 28 18.05 -6.76 19.46
C GLU A 28 18.12 -5.68 18.40
N GLN A 29 18.56 -6.05 17.20
CA GLN A 29 18.61 -5.13 16.08
C GLN A 29 17.18 -4.68 15.80
N GLY A 30 16.94 -3.38 15.74
CA GLY A 30 15.67 -2.84 15.39
C GLY A 30 15.23 -3.32 14.00
N LYS A 31 13.96 -3.19 13.70
CA LYS A 31 13.38 -3.67 12.44
C LYS A 31 12.35 -2.70 11.89
N LEU A 32 12.26 -2.63 10.56
CA LEU A 32 11.15 -1.97 9.88
C LEU A 32 10.03 -2.99 9.60
N TYR A 33 8.81 -2.59 9.88
CA TYR A 33 7.60 -3.26 9.40
C TYR A 33 6.84 -2.36 8.44
N VAL A 34 6.52 -2.88 7.25
CA VAL A 34 5.56 -2.26 6.33
C VAL A 34 4.22 -2.95 6.55
N VAL A 35 3.26 -2.20 7.04
CA VAL A 35 2.02 -2.78 7.56
C VAL A 35 0.82 -2.30 6.75
N GLY A 36 0.12 -3.25 6.13
CA GLY A 36 -1.19 -3.00 5.54
C GLY A 36 -2.25 -2.89 6.64
N MET A 37 -2.83 -1.69 6.76
CA MET A 37 -3.78 -1.36 7.84
C MET A 37 -5.23 -1.71 7.51
N GLY A 38 -5.48 -2.32 6.37
CA GLY A 38 -6.84 -2.53 5.89
C GLY A 38 -7.47 -1.28 5.28
N PRO A 39 -8.67 -1.40 4.69
CA PRO A 39 -9.28 -0.32 3.93
C PRO A 39 -9.91 0.77 4.78
N ALA A 40 -10.28 0.50 6.02
CA ALA A 40 -11.04 1.42 6.87
C ALA A 40 -10.53 1.48 8.32
N GLY A 41 -11.12 0.71 9.22
CA GLY A 41 -10.84 0.74 10.65
C GLY A 41 -10.12 -0.51 11.17
N PRO A 42 -9.85 -0.57 12.49
CA PRO A 42 -9.14 -1.68 13.12
C PRO A 42 -9.90 -3.02 13.08
N ASP A 43 -11.20 -2.99 12.86
CA ASP A 43 -12.07 -4.17 12.65
C ASP A 43 -11.74 -4.92 11.35
N LEU A 44 -11.20 -4.21 10.34
CA LEU A 44 -10.73 -4.79 9.08
C LEU A 44 -9.20 -4.88 9.00
N THR A 45 -8.52 -4.69 10.10
CA THR A 45 -7.07 -4.80 10.21
C THR A 45 -6.69 -6.17 10.79
N ALA A 46 -5.70 -6.82 10.19
CA ALA A 46 -5.22 -8.11 10.70
C ALA A 46 -4.73 -7.99 12.16
N PRO A 47 -5.06 -8.93 13.07
CA PRO A 47 -4.62 -8.89 14.47
C PRO A 47 -3.09 -8.78 14.61
N ARG A 48 -2.34 -9.42 13.71
CA ARG A 48 -0.87 -9.31 13.68
C ARG A 48 -0.43 -7.87 13.41
N ALA A 49 -1.08 -7.18 12.46
CA ALA A 49 -0.80 -5.79 12.13
C ALA A 49 -1.03 -4.88 13.36
N LEU A 50 -2.17 -5.03 14.03
CA LEU A 50 -2.48 -4.27 15.24
C LEU A 50 -1.46 -4.51 16.36
N SER A 51 -1.07 -5.78 16.59
CA SER A 51 -0.06 -6.11 17.60
C SER A 51 1.32 -5.51 17.33
N ILE A 52 1.73 -5.43 16.06
CA ILE A 52 3.00 -4.80 15.66
C ILE A 52 2.92 -3.28 15.84
N VAL A 53 1.82 -2.68 15.41
CA VAL A 53 1.58 -1.23 15.56
C VAL A 53 1.62 -0.84 17.04
N GLU A 54 0.92 -1.55 17.92
CA GLU A 54 0.88 -1.25 19.35
C GLU A 54 2.28 -1.26 20.00
N LYS A 55 3.17 -2.13 19.56
CA LYS A 55 4.53 -2.30 20.08
C LYS A 55 5.58 -1.41 19.41
N ALA A 56 5.23 -0.67 18.38
CA ALA A 56 6.17 0.15 17.64
C ALA A 56 6.77 1.28 18.50
N ASP A 57 8.02 1.62 18.24
CA ASP A 57 8.69 2.77 18.81
C ASP A 57 8.49 4.03 17.97
N VAL A 58 8.35 3.86 16.65
CA VAL A 58 8.28 4.97 15.68
C VAL A 58 7.29 4.64 14.58
N TYR A 59 6.42 5.59 14.27
CA TYR A 59 5.50 5.48 13.14
C TYR A 59 5.87 6.42 12.00
N LEU A 60 5.80 5.88 10.78
CA LEU A 60 5.80 6.62 9.52
C LEU A 60 4.43 6.44 8.88
N CYS A 61 3.61 7.48 8.93
CA CYS A 61 2.24 7.42 8.44
C CYS A 61 1.73 8.81 8.07
N SER A 62 0.76 8.87 7.18
CA SER A 62 0.11 10.12 6.81
C SER A 62 -0.86 10.57 7.91
N PRO A 63 -0.65 11.72 8.56
CA PRO A 63 -1.62 12.32 9.45
C PRO A 63 -2.85 12.85 8.70
N GLY A 64 -2.76 13.00 7.37
CA GLY A 64 -3.83 13.50 6.52
C GLY A 64 -4.98 12.53 6.26
N MET A 65 -5.05 11.44 7.03
CA MET A 65 -6.25 10.59 7.18
C MET A 65 -6.75 10.71 8.62
N PRO A 66 -7.29 11.86 9.01
CA PRO A 66 -7.66 12.14 10.42
C PRO A 66 -8.61 11.09 10.98
N ASP A 67 -9.58 10.64 10.22
CA ASP A 67 -10.55 9.62 10.65
C ASP A 67 -9.90 8.26 10.96
N ARG A 68 -8.76 7.96 10.32
CA ARG A 68 -8.03 6.73 10.61
C ARG A 68 -7.31 6.81 11.94
N PHE A 69 -6.67 7.92 12.25
CA PHE A 69 -5.97 8.09 13.53
C PHE A 69 -6.92 8.00 14.72
N GLU A 70 -8.10 8.59 14.65
CA GLU A 70 -9.11 8.50 15.71
C GLU A 70 -9.57 7.05 15.92
N LYS A 71 -9.87 6.32 14.82
CA LYS A 71 -10.27 4.91 14.89
C LYS A 71 -9.17 4.00 15.44
N PHE A 72 -7.91 4.31 15.16
CA PHE A 72 -6.76 3.57 15.67
C PHE A 72 -6.16 4.09 16.96
N GLY A 73 -6.76 5.08 17.60
CA GLY A 73 -6.23 5.75 18.81
C GLY A 73 -5.91 4.82 19.98
N LYS A 74 -6.54 3.63 20.03
CA LYS A 74 -6.20 2.57 20.98
C LYS A 74 -4.85 1.91 20.72
N TYR A 75 -4.40 1.88 19.45
CA TYR A 75 -3.22 1.15 18.99
C TYR A 75 -2.05 2.06 18.64
N ILE A 76 -2.32 3.32 18.30
CA ILE A 76 -1.32 4.27 17.83
C ILE A 76 -1.15 5.37 18.87
N ASP A 77 0.07 5.52 19.40
CA ASP A 77 0.45 6.68 20.20
C ASP A 77 0.89 7.83 19.26
N PRO A 78 0.13 8.93 19.16
CA PRO A 78 0.46 10.04 18.27
C PRO A 78 1.84 10.65 18.53
N LYS A 79 2.36 10.53 19.77
CA LYS A 79 3.69 11.05 20.14
C LYS A 79 4.84 10.31 19.50
N LYS A 80 4.60 9.09 19.00
CA LYS A 80 5.58 8.25 18.30
C LYS A 80 5.55 8.45 16.78
N VAL A 81 4.64 9.28 16.25
CA VAL A 81 4.59 9.63 14.83
C VAL A 81 5.77 10.55 14.50
N ALA A 82 6.67 10.08 13.65
CA ALA A 82 7.84 10.87 13.24
C ALA A 82 7.47 11.89 12.16
N PHE A 83 6.88 11.42 11.07
CA PHE A 83 6.42 12.24 9.95
C PHE A 83 5.59 11.44 8.95
N ASP A 84 4.92 12.16 8.05
CA ASP A 84 4.30 11.61 6.85
C ASP A 84 5.36 11.37 5.77
N PRO A 85 5.67 10.10 5.43
CA PRO A 85 6.67 9.82 4.41
C PRO A 85 6.23 10.21 3.00
N TRP A 86 4.94 10.57 2.79
CA TRP A 86 4.38 10.95 1.49
C TRP A 86 4.34 12.45 1.25
N GLU A 87 4.36 13.26 2.31
CA GLU A 87 4.31 14.72 2.20
C GLU A 87 5.34 15.27 1.20
N PRO A 88 6.63 14.85 1.23
CA PRO A 88 7.64 15.36 0.31
C PRO A 88 7.36 15.05 -1.17
N PHE A 89 6.49 14.09 -1.46
CA PHE A 89 6.18 13.66 -2.84
C PHE A 89 4.87 14.26 -3.37
N MET A 90 3.99 14.72 -2.49
CA MET A 90 2.62 15.13 -2.80
C MET A 90 2.40 16.65 -2.77
N GLY A 91 3.38 17.42 -2.32
CA GLY A 91 3.29 18.88 -2.18
C GLY A 91 3.08 19.63 -3.51
N LYS A 92 2.58 20.86 -3.41
CA LYS A 92 2.34 21.72 -4.58
C LYS A 92 3.62 21.96 -5.39
N GLU A 93 4.74 22.17 -4.70
CA GLU A 93 6.06 22.39 -5.31
C GLU A 93 6.50 21.19 -6.15
N MET A 94 6.37 19.99 -5.64
CA MET A 94 6.71 18.77 -6.37
C MET A 94 5.79 18.55 -7.58
N ARG A 95 4.51 18.89 -7.48
CA ARG A 95 3.57 18.81 -8.60
C ARG A 95 3.88 19.83 -9.69
N GLN A 96 4.31 21.04 -9.30
CA GLN A 96 4.73 22.08 -10.23
C GLN A 96 6.04 21.68 -10.89
N LEU A 97 7.04 21.28 -10.11
CA LEU A 97 8.33 20.81 -10.63
C LEU A 97 8.19 19.67 -11.66
N LYS A 98 7.24 18.76 -11.43
CA LYS A 98 6.94 17.67 -12.38
C LYS A 98 6.49 18.18 -13.75
N LYS A 99 5.76 19.29 -13.79
CA LYS A 99 5.28 19.92 -15.03
C LYS A 99 6.39 20.70 -15.73
N ASP A 100 7.19 21.42 -14.95
CA ASP A 100 8.19 22.36 -15.46
C ASP A 100 9.50 21.64 -15.84
N ASP A 101 9.96 20.72 -15.00
CA ASP A 101 11.20 19.95 -15.18
C ASP A 101 11.07 18.55 -14.63
N TYR A 102 10.71 17.61 -15.50
CA TYR A 102 10.55 16.19 -15.14
C TYR A 102 11.84 15.52 -14.67
N GLY A 103 13.01 15.98 -15.17
CA GLY A 103 14.31 15.50 -14.75
C GLY A 103 14.63 15.90 -13.31
N ALA A 104 14.48 17.19 -13.02
CA ALA A 104 14.65 17.73 -11.66
C ALA A 104 13.65 17.08 -10.69
N TRP A 105 12.41 16.87 -11.10
CA TRP A 105 11.41 16.16 -10.29
C TRP A 105 11.83 14.73 -9.94
N LYS A 106 12.39 13.96 -10.89
CA LYS A 106 12.92 12.62 -10.62
C LYS A 106 14.07 12.67 -9.60
N ASN A 107 15.00 13.58 -9.78
CA ASN A 107 16.14 13.74 -8.87
C ASN A 107 15.68 14.11 -7.45
N GLN A 108 14.74 15.04 -7.33
CA GLN A 108 14.22 15.44 -6.02
C GLN A 108 13.51 14.29 -5.30
N ARG A 109 12.82 13.44 -6.02
CA ARG A 109 12.21 12.21 -5.46
C ARG A 109 13.24 11.24 -4.92
N GLU A 110 14.35 11.04 -5.60
CA GLU A 110 15.45 10.19 -5.11
C GLU A 110 16.05 10.77 -3.83
N ILE A 111 16.25 12.08 -3.77
CA ILE A 111 16.76 12.77 -2.56
C ILE A 111 15.80 12.53 -1.39
N HIS A 112 14.48 12.69 -1.59
CA HIS A 112 13.49 12.44 -0.54
C HIS A 112 13.47 10.97 -0.10
N ARG A 113 13.51 10.04 -1.06
CA ARG A 113 13.58 8.60 -0.76
C ARG A 113 14.79 8.29 0.11
N LYS A 114 15.95 8.77 -0.29
CA LYS A 114 17.18 8.52 0.46
C LYS A 114 17.11 9.07 1.89
N LYS A 115 16.60 10.27 2.09
CA LYS A 115 16.40 10.84 3.44
C LYS A 115 15.51 9.97 4.32
N ILE A 116 14.43 9.43 3.76
CA ILE A 116 13.52 8.54 4.49
C ILE A 116 14.21 7.22 4.82
N GLN A 117 14.93 6.63 3.88
CA GLN A 117 15.69 5.40 4.10
C GLN A 117 16.81 5.59 5.15
N ASP A 118 17.55 6.68 5.08
CA ASP A 118 18.60 7.02 6.06
C ASP A 118 18.00 7.20 7.47
N PHE A 119 16.82 7.82 7.59
CA PHE A 119 16.10 7.91 8.86
C PHE A 119 15.72 6.54 9.41
N ILE A 120 15.15 5.67 8.57
CA ILE A 120 14.77 4.31 8.94
C ILE A 120 15.99 3.53 9.41
N LEU A 121 17.08 3.54 8.63
CA LEU A 121 18.33 2.86 8.97
C LEU A 121 18.92 3.35 10.30
N LYS A 122 18.87 4.66 10.56
CA LYS A 122 19.27 5.23 11.84
C LYS A 122 18.45 4.65 12.99
N LYS A 123 17.11 4.57 12.84
CA LYS A 123 16.23 4.05 13.88
C LYS A 123 16.43 2.54 14.13
N ILE A 124 16.64 1.77 13.09
CA ILE A 124 16.96 0.34 13.17
C ILE A 124 18.28 0.15 13.94
N LYS A 125 19.32 0.95 13.63
CA LYS A 125 20.59 0.92 14.36
C LYS A 125 20.48 1.31 15.84
N GLU A 126 19.50 2.16 16.17
CA GLU A 126 19.14 2.52 17.56
C GLU A 126 18.36 1.39 18.28
N GLY A 127 18.16 0.22 17.65
CA GLY A 127 17.38 -0.89 18.21
C GLY A 127 15.87 -0.67 18.17
N LYS A 128 15.37 0.28 17.37
CA LYS A 128 13.97 0.69 17.35
C LYS A 128 13.13 -0.11 16.35
N THR A 129 11.91 -0.46 16.77
CA THR A 129 10.87 -0.97 15.89
C THR A 129 10.20 0.20 15.17
N VAL A 130 10.42 0.28 13.85
CA VAL A 130 9.81 1.28 12.97
C VAL A 130 8.62 0.65 12.25
N VAL A 131 7.49 1.32 12.25
CA VAL A 131 6.31 0.89 11.48
C VAL A 131 5.96 1.92 10.42
N MET A 132 5.94 1.48 9.16
CA MET A 132 5.42 2.24 8.02
C MET A 132 4.03 1.71 7.68
N MET A 133 3.02 2.59 7.72
CA MET A 133 1.62 2.20 7.57
C MET A 133 1.10 2.54 6.18
N ASP A 134 0.63 1.53 5.47
CA ASP A 134 -0.10 1.68 4.21
C ASP A 134 -1.59 1.41 4.41
N GLY A 135 -2.44 2.20 3.79
CA GLY A 135 -3.88 1.94 3.77
C GLY A 135 -4.21 0.77 2.85
N GLY A 136 -5.09 -0.12 3.27
CA GLY A 136 -5.41 -1.33 2.52
C GLY A 136 -4.33 -2.39 2.69
N ASP A 137 -3.93 -2.98 1.58
CA ASP A 137 -2.81 -3.93 1.49
C ASP A 137 -1.55 -3.22 1.01
N ALA A 138 -0.44 -3.39 1.74
CA ALA A 138 0.84 -2.84 1.36
C ALA A 138 1.41 -3.42 0.06
N CYS A 139 0.95 -4.60 -0.36
CA CYS A 139 1.44 -5.31 -1.55
C CYS A 139 0.64 -4.97 -2.82
N ILE A 140 -0.59 -4.46 -2.70
CA ILE A 140 -1.46 -4.12 -3.82
C ILE A 140 -1.67 -2.61 -3.87
N TYR A 141 -0.97 -1.93 -4.74
CA TYR A 141 -0.94 -0.47 -4.85
C TYR A 141 -0.51 0.25 -3.57
N GLY A 142 0.14 -0.48 -2.64
CA GLY A 142 0.81 0.09 -1.49
C GLY A 142 2.08 0.82 -1.95
N PRO A 143 2.17 2.13 -1.76
CA PRO A 143 3.27 2.90 -2.34
C PRO A 143 4.59 2.71 -1.60
N SER A 144 4.58 2.23 -0.36
CA SER A 144 5.79 2.09 0.45
C SER A 144 6.81 1.15 -0.17
N LEU A 145 6.39 -0.02 -0.64
CA LEU A 145 7.31 -1.03 -1.17
C LEU A 145 7.98 -0.58 -2.47
N HIS A 146 7.21 -0.20 -3.47
CA HIS A 146 7.78 0.10 -4.78
C HIS A 146 8.34 1.51 -4.92
N TYR A 147 7.99 2.42 -4.00
CA TYR A 147 8.43 3.81 -4.03
C TYR A 147 9.47 4.13 -2.97
N LEU A 148 9.13 3.97 -1.69
CA LEU A 148 9.99 4.42 -0.59
C LEU A 148 11.13 3.45 -0.32
N LEU A 149 10.87 2.14 -0.42
CA LEU A 149 11.86 1.09 -0.14
C LEU A 149 12.57 0.55 -1.38
N LYS A 150 12.40 1.18 -2.54
CA LYS A 150 13.15 0.78 -3.73
C LYS A 150 14.66 0.82 -3.47
N GLY A 151 15.32 -0.36 -3.56
CA GLY A 151 16.75 -0.51 -3.29
C GLY A 151 17.12 -0.54 -1.80
N PHE A 152 16.14 -0.62 -0.90
CA PHE A 152 16.38 -0.89 0.51
C PHE A 152 16.70 -2.39 0.72
N ASP A 153 17.49 -2.72 1.75
CA ASP A 153 17.87 -4.10 2.03
C ASP A 153 16.68 -4.90 2.58
N ASP A 154 16.26 -5.92 1.86
CA ASP A 154 15.10 -6.76 2.20
C ASP A 154 15.26 -7.49 3.54
N SER A 155 16.48 -7.70 4.02
CA SER A 155 16.74 -8.33 5.33
C SER A 155 16.38 -7.44 6.52
N LEU A 156 16.24 -6.13 6.29
CA LEU A 156 15.98 -5.12 7.33
C LEU A 156 14.50 -4.82 7.55
N PHE A 157 13.61 -5.36 6.70
CA PHE A 157 12.19 -5.13 6.87
C PHE A 157 11.35 -6.39 6.69
N GLU A 158 10.13 -6.29 7.17
CA GLU A 158 9.10 -7.30 7.02
C GLU A 158 7.80 -6.66 6.56
N VAL A 159 7.11 -7.34 5.64
CA VAL A 159 5.81 -6.89 5.16
C VAL A 159 4.71 -7.67 5.87
N VAL A 160 3.76 -6.94 6.45
CA VAL A 160 2.56 -7.50 7.03
C VAL A 160 1.39 -7.16 6.11
N PRO A 161 0.81 -8.16 5.42
CA PRO A 161 -0.28 -7.91 4.49
C PRO A 161 -1.52 -7.40 5.19
N GLY A 162 -2.29 -6.59 4.49
CA GLY A 162 -3.59 -6.09 4.94
C GLY A 162 -4.72 -6.54 4.03
N MET A 163 -5.96 -6.32 4.45
CA MET A 163 -7.12 -6.47 3.57
C MET A 163 -7.08 -5.37 2.51
N GLY A 164 -7.05 -5.75 1.24
CA GLY A 164 -7.09 -4.79 0.14
C GLY A 164 -8.49 -4.17 -0.06
N ALA A 165 -8.54 -2.98 -0.64
CA ALA A 165 -9.80 -2.31 -0.96
C ALA A 165 -10.70 -3.15 -1.87
N PHE A 166 -10.11 -3.97 -2.77
CA PHE A 166 -10.89 -4.83 -3.66
C PHE A 166 -11.64 -5.95 -2.90
N ASN A 167 -11.07 -6.46 -1.79
CA ASN A 167 -11.76 -7.42 -0.93
C ASN A 167 -12.98 -6.78 -0.25
N ALA A 168 -12.80 -5.57 0.30
CA ALA A 168 -13.89 -4.83 0.91
C ALA A 168 -14.99 -4.49 -0.11
N ALA A 169 -14.60 -4.07 -1.33
CA ALA A 169 -15.54 -3.78 -2.40
C ALA A 169 -16.32 -5.03 -2.86
N SER A 170 -15.66 -6.19 -2.94
CA SER A 170 -16.33 -7.49 -3.23
C SER A 170 -17.37 -7.82 -2.16
N ALA A 171 -17.04 -7.63 -0.88
CA ALA A 171 -17.93 -7.83 0.24
C ALA A 171 -19.14 -6.85 0.20
N ALA A 172 -18.89 -5.56 -0.06
CA ALA A 172 -19.93 -4.55 -0.20
C ALA A 172 -20.92 -4.88 -1.32
N LEU A 173 -20.40 -5.32 -2.46
CA LEU A 173 -21.23 -5.77 -3.59
C LEU A 173 -21.94 -7.10 -3.34
N LYS A 174 -21.53 -7.87 -2.32
CA LYS A 174 -21.97 -9.25 -2.05
C LYS A 174 -21.77 -10.16 -3.26
N LYS A 175 -20.66 -9.99 -3.94
CA LYS A 175 -20.28 -10.71 -5.17
C LYS A 175 -18.87 -11.27 -5.04
N SER A 176 -18.67 -12.53 -5.44
CA SER A 176 -17.34 -13.03 -5.74
C SER A 176 -16.79 -12.35 -7.00
N PHE A 177 -15.54 -11.93 -6.99
CA PHE A 177 -14.88 -11.41 -8.20
C PHE A 177 -14.37 -12.53 -9.10
N THR A 178 -14.48 -13.78 -8.67
CA THR A 178 -14.10 -14.99 -9.39
C THR A 178 -15.28 -15.97 -9.55
N PRO A 179 -16.46 -15.56 -10.11
CA PRO A 179 -17.50 -16.51 -10.44
C PRO A 179 -17.04 -17.45 -11.57
N GLU A 180 -17.76 -18.55 -11.80
CA GLU A 180 -17.34 -19.63 -12.73
C GLU A 180 -17.05 -19.15 -14.14
N ASP A 181 -17.82 -18.18 -14.65
CA ASP A 181 -17.66 -17.65 -16.02
C ASP A 181 -16.50 -16.67 -16.17
N VAL A 182 -15.95 -16.14 -15.08
CA VAL A 182 -14.86 -15.15 -15.12
C VAL A 182 -13.52 -15.83 -15.31
N ARG A 183 -12.86 -15.50 -16.41
CA ARG A 183 -11.54 -16.05 -16.77
C ARG A 183 -10.38 -15.31 -16.06
N PHE A 184 -10.54 -14.02 -15.81
CA PHE A 184 -9.50 -13.17 -15.22
C PHE A 184 -10.07 -12.16 -14.22
N VAL A 185 -9.31 -11.92 -13.16
CA VAL A 185 -9.48 -10.74 -12.31
C VAL A 185 -8.30 -9.81 -12.55
N LEU A 186 -8.56 -8.66 -13.13
CA LEU A 186 -7.56 -7.65 -13.42
C LEU A 186 -7.57 -6.58 -12.33
N LEU A 187 -6.49 -6.46 -11.57
CA LEU A 187 -6.25 -5.33 -10.67
C LEU A 187 -5.35 -4.32 -11.40
N THR A 188 -5.87 -3.16 -11.71
CA THR A 188 -5.15 -2.16 -12.52
C THR A 188 -5.40 -0.72 -12.06
N SER A 189 -4.72 0.21 -12.69
CA SER A 189 -4.96 1.65 -12.58
C SER A 189 -4.76 2.30 -13.95
N PRO A 190 -5.31 3.49 -14.20
CA PRO A 190 -5.09 4.17 -15.48
C PRO A 190 -3.61 4.34 -15.81
N ARG A 191 -2.80 4.66 -14.81
CA ARG A 191 -1.35 4.80 -14.98
C ARG A 191 -0.66 3.47 -15.34
N SER A 192 -1.08 2.37 -14.71
CA SER A 192 -0.48 1.05 -14.97
C SER A 192 -0.80 0.59 -16.39
N LEU A 193 -2.03 0.81 -16.83
CA LEU A 193 -2.52 0.32 -18.10
C LEU A 193 -2.10 1.23 -19.26
N PHE A 194 -2.23 2.55 -19.12
CA PHE A 194 -2.02 3.50 -20.21
C PHE A 194 -0.71 4.30 -20.11
N GLY A 195 0.08 4.13 -19.07
CA GLY A 195 1.24 4.96 -18.79
C GLY A 195 0.90 6.24 -18.04
N GLU A 196 1.91 6.95 -17.58
CA GLU A 196 1.73 8.14 -16.74
C GLU A 196 1.04 9.30 -17.49
N ASN A 197 1.34 9.44 -18.79
CA ASN A 197 0.78 10.46 -19.66
C ASN A 197 -0.16 9.85 -20.72
N TRP A 198 -0.59 8.60 -20.53
CA TRP A 198 -1.41 7.86 -21.48
C TRP A 198 -0.69 7.61 -22.82
N GLU A 199 0.61 7.38 -22.75
CA GLU A 199 1.49 7.18 -23.89
C GLU A 199 1.56 5.74 -24.42
N LYS A 200 1.00 4.77 -23.67
CA LYS A 200 0.95 3.38 -24.11
C LYS A 200 -0.17 3.20 -25.15
N GLU A 201 0.19 2.75 -26.31
CA GLU A 201 -0.69 2.59 -27.47
C GLU A 201 -0.99 1.11 -27.77
N ASP A 202 -0.79 0.22 -26.79
CA ASP A 202 -1.12 -1.20 -26.98
C ASP A 202 -2.63 -1.46 -26.90
N ASP A 203 -3.08 -2.50 -27.63
CA ASP A 203 -4.48 -2.92 -27.72
C ASP A 203 -4.90 -3.83 -26.54
N ILE A 204 -4.32 -3.68 -25.35
CA ILE A 204 -4.55 -4.59 -24.22
C ILE A 204 -6.04 -4.69 -23.86
N LEU A 205 -6.79 -3.60 -23.91
CA LEU A 205 -8.24 -3.63 -23.67
C LEU A 205 -9.00 -4.43 -24.72
N LYS A 206 -8.57 -4.38 -25.98
CA LYS A 206 -9.11 -5.18 -27.07
C LYS A 206 -8.88 -6.68 -26.84
N ASP A 207 -7.72 -7.03 -26.33
CA ASP A 207 -7.40 -8.43 -26.03
C ASP A 207 -8.17 -8.91 -24.79
N LEU A 208 -8.29 -8.10 -23.75
CA LEU A 208 -9.08 -8.41 -22.56
C LEU A 208 -10.57 -8.54 -22.87
N ALA A 209 -11.10 -7.75 -23.80
CA ALA A 209 -12.50 -7.80 -24.20
C ALA A 209 -12.93 -9.13 -24.86
N LYS A 210 -11.98 -9.97 -25.25
CA LYS A 210 -12.24 -11.33 -25.75
C LYS A 210 -12.64 -12.32 -24.65
N TYR A 211 -12.47 -11.95 -23.38
CA TYR A 211 -12.64 -12.84 -22.23
C TYR A 211 -13.54 -12.20 -21.18
N GLU A 212 -14.35 -13.01 -20.51
CA GLU A 212 -15.08 -12.58 -19.33
C GLU A 212 -14.05 -12.23 -18.22
N THR A 213 -14.00 -10.94 -17.89
CA THR A 213 -12.99 -10.37 -16.98
C THR A 213 -13.69 -9.50 -15.94
N THR A 214 -13.38 -9.73 -14.67
CA THR A 214 -13.65 -8.74 -13.62
C THR A 214 -12.49 -7.73 -13.59
N MET A 215 -12.75 -6.49 -13.95
CA MET A 215 -11.75 -5.42 -13.92
C MET A 215 -11.95 -4.56 -12.68
N VAL A 216 -10.92 -4.43 -11.88
CA VAL A 216 -10.89 -3.59 -10.68
C VAL A 216 -9.86 -2.48 -10.87
N TRP A 217 -10.34 -1.25 -10.97
CA TRP A 217 -9.52 -0.09 -11.28
C TRP A 217 -9.28 0.77 -10.02
N TYR A 218 -8.04 0.89 -9.65
CA TYR A 218 -7.58 1.78 -8.58
C TYR A 218 -7.31 3.17 -9.13
N MET A 219 -7.58 4.21 -8.33
CA MET A 219 -7.22 5.61 -8.63
C MET A 219 -7.76 6.10 -9.99
N SER A 220 -8.94 5.61 -10.41
CA SER A 220 -9.49 5.87 -11.74
C SER A 220 -10.50 7.04 -11.78
N LEU A 221 -11.11 7.42 -10.65
CA LEU A 221 -12.24 8.36 -10.64
C LEU A 221 -11.91 9.72 -11.24
N ARG A 222 -10.72 10.27 -10.98
CA ARG A 222 -10.27 11.56 -11.54
C ARG A 222 -10.05 11.57 -13.05
N SER A 223 -10.02 10.40 -13.66
CA SER A 223 -9.84 10.23 -15.11
C SER A 223 -10.87 9.27 -15.67
N ILE A 224 -12.03 9.20 -15.02
CA ILE A 224 -13.10 8.27 -15.39
C ILE A 224 -13.60 8.49 -16.82
N ASP A 225 -13.64 9.73 -17.27
CA ASP A 225 -13.97 10.14 -18.64
C ASP A 225 -13.03 9.49 -19.67
N ARG A 226 -11.72 9.55 -19.40
CA ARG A 226 -10.70 8.95 -20.28
C ARG A 226 -10.73 7.43 -20.22
N VAL A 227 -10.91 6.85 -19.02
CA VAL A 227 -11.02 5.39 -18.84
C VAL A 227 -12.25 4.87 -19.62
N ALA A 228 -13.41 5.49 -19.41
CA ALA A 228 -14.65 5.11 -20.11
C ALA A 228 -14.51 5.24 -21.63
N LYS A 229 -13.88 6.30 -22.11
CA LYS A 229 -13.61 6.52 -23.55
C LYS A 229 -12.72 5.43 -24.15
N GLN A 230 -11.68 4.98 -23.41
CA GLN A 230 -10.82 3.89 -23.88
C GLN A 230 -11.57 2.56 -23.87
N MET A 231 -12.34 2.28 -22.81
CA MET A 231 -13.12 1.05 -22.74
C MET A 231 -14.20 0.99 -23.83
N ALA A 232 -14.86 2.10 -24.14
CA ALA A 232 -15.95 2.17 -25.14
C ALA A 232 -15.50 1.80 -26.57
N GLN A 233 -14.18 1.72 -26.83
CA GLN A 233 -13.67 1.26 -28.11
C GLN A 233 -13.83 -0.27 -28.30
N TYR A 234 -13.92 -1.03 -27.21
CA TYR A 234 -13.84 -2.49 -27.25
C TYR A 234 -14.94 -3.20 -26.46
N TYR A 235 -15.58 -2.49 -25.56
CA TYR A 235 -16.66 -3.04 -24.71
C TYR A 235 -18.02 -2.48 -25.08
N PRO A 236 -19.11 -3.24 -24.91
CA PRO A 236 -20.45 -2.76 -25.21
C PRO A 236 -20.88 -1.63 -24.28
N PRO A 237 -21.73 -0.70 -24.74
CA PRO A 237 -22.16 0.45 -23.95
C PRO A 237 -22.90 0.09 -22.67
N ASP A 238 -23.54 -1.06 -22.63
CA ASP A 238 -24.28 -1.59 -21.48
C ASP A 238 -23.42 -2.45 -20.54
N LEU A 239 -22.07 -2.50 -20.73
CA LEU A 239 -21.17 -3.18 -19.80
C LEU A 239 -21.45 -2.74 -18.36
N PRO A 240 -21.76 -3.65 -17.45
CA PRO A 240 -22.06 -3.31 -16.07
C PRO A 240 -20.84 -2.72 -15.36
N ILE A 241 -21.06 -1.63 -14.64
CA ILE A 241 -20.05 -0.95 -13.83
C ILE A 241 -20.63 -0.69 -12.45
N ALA A 242 -19.81 -0.93 -11.43
CA ALA A 242 -20.06 -0.48 -10.06
C ALA A 242 -18.89 0.34 -9.55
N ILE A 243 -19.20 1.40 -8.79
CA ILE A 243 -18.18 2.09 -7.99
C ILE A 243 -18.55 1.89 -6.53
N VAL A 244 -17.62 1.34 -5.77
CA VAL A 244 -17.75 1.22 -4.33
C VAL A 244 -16.91 2.31 -3.69
N TYR A 245 -17.59 3.34 -3.20
CA TYR A 245 -16.98 4.42 -2.44
C TYR A 245 -16.80 4.01 -0.99
N TYR A 246 -15.67 4.38 -0.39
CA TYR A 246 -15.39 4.15 1.03
C TYR A 246 -15.60 2.69 1.46
N ALA A 247 -15.19 1.73 0.60
CA ALA A 247 -15.36 0.31 0.87
C ALA A 247 -14.81 -0.08 2.26
N GLY A 248 -15.66 -0.70 3.08
CA GLY A 248 -15.34 -1.07 4.46
C GLY A 248 -15.54 0.02 5.51
N TYR A 249 -15.98 1.22 5.14
CA TYR A 249 -16.33 2.29 6.09
C TYR A 249 -17.83 2.23 6.41
N PRO A 250 -18.28 1.75 7.58
CA PRO A 250 -19.68 1.44 7.85
C PRO A 250 -20.64 2.60 7.59
N ASP A 251 -20.22 3.82 7.91
CA ASP A 251 -21.08 5.02 7.85
C ASP A 251 -20.94 5.81 6.53
N GLN A 252 -20.00 5.43 5.66
CA GLN A 252 -19.67 6.18 4.45
C GLN A 252 -19.72 5.34 3.17
N GLU A 253 -19.77 4.01 3.32
CA GLU A 253 -19.81 3.10 2.18
C GLU A 253 -21.04 3.37 1.29
N LYS A 254 -20.79 3.60 0.00
CA LYS A 254 -21.83 3.83 -1.01
C LYS A 254 -21.53 3.02 -2.26
N ILE A 255 -22.53 2.50 -2.89
CA ILE A 255 -22.43 1.76 -4.13
C ILE A 255 -23.19 2.53 -5.22
N LEU A 256 -22.46 2.96 -6.25
CA LEU A 256 -23.04 3.44 -7.50
C LEU A 256 -23.02 2.29 -8.50
N ARG A 257 -24.19 1.90 -9.00
CA ARG A 257 -24.33 0.95 -10.12
C ARG A 257 -24.67 1.73 -11.39
N SER A 258 -23.97 1.43 -12.46
CA SER A 258 -24.09 2.15 -13.74
C SER A 258 -23.70 1.22 -14.90
N ARG A 259 -23.55 1.81 -16.07
CA ARG A 259 -23.11 1.17 -17.30
C ARG A 259 -22.01 2.03 -17.94
N LEU A 260 -21.27 1.46 -18.87
CA LEU A 260 -20.15 2.13 -19.53
C LEU A 260 -20.58 3.44 -20.21
N ASP A 261 -21.75 3.48 -20.85
CA ASP A 261 -22.28 4.66 -21.53
C ASP A 261 -22.74 5.79 -20.59
N SER A 262 -22.94 5.51 -19.33
CA SER A 262 -23.55 6.42 -18.36
C SER A 262 -22.62 6.79 -17.21
N ILE A 263 -21.55 6.03 -16.98
CA ILE A 263 -20.72 6.10 -15.79
C ILE A 263 -20.12 7.49 -15.52
N VAL A 264 -19.67 8.20 -16.55
CA VAL A 264 -19.08 9.53 -16.40
C VAL A 264 -20.08 10.49 -15.77
N LYS A 265 -21.28 10.59 -16.35
CA LYS A 265 -22.36 11.44 -15.84
C LYS A 265 -22.81 11.06 -14.43
N ASP A 266 -22.82 9.76 -14.13
CA ASP A 266 -23.27 9.27 -12.82
C ASP A 266 -22.24 9.54 -11.73
N VAL A 267 -20.94 9.44 -12.04
CA VAL A 267 -19.85 9.85 -11.12
C VAL A 267 -19.85 11.36 -10.88
N GLU A 268 -20.06 12.17 -11.92
CA GLU A 268 -20.17 13.63 -11.79
C GLU A 268 -21.29 14.02 -10.81
N LYS A 269 -22.43 13.35 -10.87
CA LYS A 269 -23.55 13.60 -9.94
C LYS A 269 -23.24 13.21 -8.49
N MET A 270 -22.37 12.22 -8.29
CA MET A 270 -21.94 11.81 -6.94
C MET A 270 -21.02 12.84 -6.29
N GLY A 271 -20.27 13.62 -7.09
CA GLY A 271 -19.35 14.65 -6.61
C GLY A 271 -18.15 14.13 -5.82
N GLU A 272 -17.91 12.82 -5.83
CA GLU A 272 -16.80 12.18 -5.12
C GLU A 272 -15.78 11.68 -6.13
N GLU A 273 -14.56 12.22 -6.09
CA GLU A 273 -13.47 11.89 -7.01
C GLU A 273 -12.36 11.04 -6.36
N TRP A 274 -12.56 10.69 -5.09
CA TRP A 274 -11.53 10.03 -4.29
C TRP A 274 -12.12 8.83 -3.52
N LEU A 275 -11.30 7.94 -3.05
CA LEU A 275 -11.68 6.77 -2.24
C LEU A 275 -12.81 5.90 -2.84
N GLY A 276 -12.89 5.83 -4.15
CA GLY A 276 -13.79 4.92 -4.88
C GLY A 276 -13.03 3.90 -5.71
N LEU A 277 -13.49 2.67 -5.68
CA LEU A 277 -12.97 1.57 -6.49
C LEU A 277 -13.94 1.29 -7.64
N PHE A 278 -13.45 1.43 -8.87
CA PHE A 278 -14.23 1.15 -10.08
C PHE A 278 -14.13 -0.34 -10.42
N ILE A 279 -15.27 -0.99 -10.57
CA ILE A 279 -15.38 -2.40 -10.92
C ILE A 279 -16.19 -2.51 -12.22
N ALA A 280 -15.65 -3.17 -13.24
CA ALA A 280 -16.36 -3.44 -14.49
C ALA A 280 -16.42 -4.93 -14.78
N GLY A 281 -17.54 -5.36 -15.40
CA GLY A 281 -17.83 -6.74 -15.73
C GLY A 281 -19.12 -7.24 -15.09
N GLN A 282 -19.49 -8.50 -15.32
CA GLN A 282 -20.77 -9.08 -14.88
C GLN A 282 -20.99 -9.01 -13.36
N VAL A 283 -19.90 -9.01 -12.58
CA VAL A 283 -19.95 -8.89 -11.11
C VAL A 283 -20.46 -7.54 -10.61
N ALA A 284 -20.48 -6.53 -11.48
CA ALA A 284 -20.97 -5.19 -11.16
C ALA A 284 -22.50 -5.02 -11.25
N LYS A 285 -23.23 -6.05 -11.71
CA LYS A 285 -24.68 -6.08 -11.77
C LYS A 285 -25.36 -5.96 -10.41
#